data_dd3eff78ee9422293499261bc92cdd88
#
_entry.id   dd3eff78ee9422293499261bc92cdd88
#
_cell.length_a   1.000
_cell.length_b   1.000
_cell.length_c   1.000
_cell.angle_alpha   90.00
_cell.angle_beta   90.00
_cell.angle_gamma   90.00
#
_symmetry.space_group_name_H-M   'P 1'
#
loop_
_entity.id
_entity.type
_entity.pdbx_description
1 polymer ?
#
loop_
_entity_poly.entity_id
_entity_poly.type
_entity_poly.pdbx_seq_one_letter_code
_entity_poly.pdbx_strand_id
1 'polypeptide(L)'
;DNGLNSTSGVTVQMQQSTMSVSEDMQQGVYYKVPIVVTGEANGPVEVTVEVQGTGTAPATEDEHYVITDKTITIDADTQIGYVEFYPKGDDVANDDRQFIVTITGAKGATVGTESTCIVTLVDNESLLPKAYEKIQGTYVVTADGEDPFVANVVGVAEGEDGYPTKLFITNFYDPDFVDIECTFSFDAATGKGAIAMPFGVVIGGPWNFGSKYGVCDVVMCSVNNGAVVTSGSAIATTDTEFTTFTFDKSLIGVLYTNPGGAFTGATYFWFDNCKFTKQ
;
A
#
# COMPACT_ATOMS: atom_id res chain seq x y z
N ASP A 1 18.31 49.34 36.94
CA ASP A 1 18.69 47.92 36.89
C ASP A 1 18.26 47.35 35.56
N ASN A 2 19.22 47.24 34.66
CA ASN A 2 18.97 46.70 33.33
C ASN A 2 18.91 45.20 33.47
N GLY A 3 17.72 44.69 33.72
CA GLY A 3 17.44 43.26 33.66
C GLY A 3 17.63 42.74 32.24
N LEU A 4 18.85 42.44 31.87
CA LEU A 4 19.15 41.57 30.76
C LEU A 4 18.60 40.21 31.10
N ASN A 5 17.40 39.86 30.61
CA ASN A 5 16.92 38.51 30.64
C ASN A 5 17.94 37.70 29.85
N SER A 6 18.87 37.08 30.57
CA SER A 6 19.80 36.13 29.98
C SER A 6 19.04 34.92 29.48
N THR A 7 18.94 34.78 28.18
CA THR A 7 18.42 33.55 27.52
C THR A 7 19.51 32.48 27.45
N SER A 8 20.66 32.69 28.08
CA SER A 8 21.80 31.76 28.14
C SER A 8 21.40 30.48 28.84
N GLY A 9 21.52 29.36 28.13
CA GLY A 9 21.20 28.02 28.62
C GLY A 9 19.74 27.58 28.50
N VAL A 10 18.86 28.45 27.97
CA VAL A 10 17.48 28.09 27.63
C VAL A 10 17.35 27.95 26.10
N THR A 11 16.94 26.78 25.65
CA THR A 11 16.77 26.48 24.23
C THR A 11 15.38 25.95 23.93
N VAL A 12 14.90 26.23 22.74
CA VAL A 12 13.70 25.61 22.15
C VAL A 12 14.07 24.79 20.93
N GLN A 13 13.47 23.63 20.80
CA GLN A 13 13.66 22.77 19.63
C GLN A 13 12.48 21.84 19.42
N MET A 14 12.39 21.26 18.22
CA MET A 14 11.42 20.23 17.92
C MET A 14 11.70 18.98 18.76
N GLN A 15 10.66 18.35 19.29
CA GLN A 15 10.79 17.08 20.00
C GLN A 15 11.08 15.93 19.05
N GLN A 16 10.58 16.02 17.81
CA GLN A 16 10.78 15.03 16.77
C GLN A 16 11.01 15.71 15.41
N SER A 17 11.81 15.09 14.56
CA SER A 17 12.16 15.61 13.25
C SER A 17 11.15 15.26 12.15
N THR A 18 10.32 14.24 12.40
CA THR A 18 9.30 13.76 11.47
C THR A 18 8.02 13.36 12.18
N MET A 19 6.91 13.47 11.49
CA MET A 19 5.59 13.07 11.96
C MET A 19 4.76 12.61 10.77
N SER A 20 3.94 11.56 10.94
CA SER A 20 2.98 11.11 9.94
C SER A 20 1.59 11.05 10.54
N VAL A 21 0.61 11.59 9.83
CA VAL A 21 -0.80 11.55 10.20
C VAL A 21 -1.63 11.19 8.99
N SER A 22 -2.79 10.54 9.19
CA SER A 22 -3.75 10.34 8.11
C SER A 22 -4.35 11.67 7.70
N GLU A 23 -4.57 11.88 6.42
CA GLU A 23 -5.32 13.03 5.92
C GLU A 23 -6.82 12.98 6.23
N ASP A 24 -7.28 11.84 6.73
CA ASP A 24 -8.69 11.65 7.11
C ASP A 24 -9.13 12.67 8.14
N MET A 25 -10.05 13.56 7.72
CA MET A 25 -10.50 14.66 8.55
C MET A 25 -11.55 14.19 9.56
N GLN A 26 -11.10 13.94 10.79
CA GLN A 26 -12.01 13.81 11.91
C GLN A 26 -12.34 15.21 12.47
N GLN A 27 -13.61 15.62 12.36
CA GLN A 27 -14.05 16.92 12.80
C GLN A 27 -13.73 17.13 14.29
N GLY A 28 -13.00 18.22 14.59
CA GLY A 28 -12.62 18.59 15.95
C GLY A 28 -11.37 17.91 16.49
N VAL A 29 -10.69 17.10 15.69
CA VAL A 29 -9.40 16.50 16.08
C VAL A 29 -8.25 17.30 15.49
N TYR A 30 -7.40 17.84 16.37
CA TYR A 30 -6.17 18.51 16.00
C TYR A 30 -4.97 17.61 16.27
N TYR A 31 -4.05 17.57 15.31
CA TYR A 31 -2.73 17.00 15.54
C TYR A 31 -1.79 18.06 16.07
N LYS A 32 -0.75 17.64 16.79
CA LYS A 32 0.15 18.52 17.54
C LYS A 32 1.59 18.23 17.21
N VAL A 33 2.31 19.24 16.75
CA VAL A 33 3.77 19.19 16.59
C VAL A 33 4.40 19.71 17.88
N PRO A 34 5.06 18.84 18.67
CA PRO A 34 5.59 19.24 19.98
C PRO A 34 6.90 20.02 19.85
N ILE A 35 6.98 21.10 20.59
CA ILE A 35 8.19 21.94 20.78
C ILE A 35 8.54 21.92 22.26
N VAL A 36 9.81 21.64 22.56
CA VAL A 36 10.31 21.52 23.94
C VAL A 36 11.26 22.64 24.29
N VAL A 37 11.15 23.10 25.54
CA VAL A 37 12.07 24.04 26.17
C VAL A 37 13.02 23.25 27.06
N THR A 38 14.31 23.45 26.89
CA THR A 38 15.36 22.85 27.72
C THR A 38 16.07 23.96 28.49
N GLY A 39 16.35 23.73 29.76
CA GLY A 39 16.91 24.71 30.69
C GLY A 39 15.82 25.39 31.53
N GLU A 40 16.23 26.20 32.47
CA GLU A 40 15.31 26.93 33.36
C GLU A 40 14.94 28.29 32.74
N ALA A 41 13.73 28.42 32.23
CA ALA A 41 13.20 29.67 31.74
C ALA A 41 12.72 30.58 32.90
N ASN A 42 12.97 31.88 32.76
CA ASN A 42 12.55 32.89 33.75
C ASN A 42 11.10 33.38 33.58
N GLY A 43 10.34 32.70 32.76
CA GLY A 43 8.97 33.03 32.41
C GLY A 43 8.54 32.33 31.14
N PRO A 44 7.37 32.66 30.57
CA PRO A 44 6.89 32.09 29.33
C PRO A 44 7.88 32.30 28.18
N VAL A 45 8.05 31.29 27.36
CA VAL A 45 8.81 31.36 26.12
C VAL A 45 7.86 31.49 24.93
N GLU A 46 8.00 32.56 24.15
CA GLU A 46 7.23 32.73 22.92
C GLU A 46 8.02 32.17 21.73
N VAL A 47 7.40 31.29 20.95
CA VAL A 47 8.02 30.64 19.80
C VAL A 47 7.24 30.97 18.53
N THR A 48 7.96 31.40 17.50
CA THR A 48 7.39 31.65 16.16
C THR A 48 7.87 30.56 15.20
N VAL A 49 6.94 30.03 14.42
CA VAL A 49 7.22 29.03 13.38
C VAL A 49 6.81 29.53 12.01
N GLU A 50 7.49 29.03 11.00
CA GLU A 50 7.07 29.11 9.59
C GLU A 50 6.75 27.71 9.07
N VAL A 51 5.86 27.66 8.09
CA VAL A 51 5.37 26.42 7.51
C VAL A 51 5.42 26.51 5.99
N GLN A 52 5.95 25.50 5.36
CA GLN A 52 6.11 25.43 3.92
C GLN A 52 5.95 24.01 3.40
N GLY A 53 5.35 23.86 2.20
CA GLY A 53 5.34 22.59 1.49
C GLY A 53 6.76 22.08 1.19
N THR A 54 6.98 20.78 1.26
CA THR A 54 8.27 20.15 1.01
C THR A 54 8.11 18.77 0.34
N GLY A 55 9.21 18.16 -0.09
CA GLY A 55 9.21 16.85 -0.71
C GLY A 55 8.75 16.86 -2.17
N THR A 56 8.50 15.67 -2.70
CA THR A 56 8.09 15.45 -4.09
C THR A 56 6.62 15.80 -4.33
N ALA A 57 5.78 15.71 -3.31
CA ALA A 57 4.38 16.11 -3.31
C ALA A 57 4.16 17.13 -2.17
N PRO A 58 4.43 18.43 -2.38
CA PRO A 58 4.28 19.44 -1.35
C PRO A 58 2.82 19.63 -0.95
N ALA A 59 2.58 19.74 0.37
CA ALA A 59 1.29 20.15 0.89
C ALA A 59 1.17 21.67 0.88
N THR A 60 0.00 22.18 0.54
CA THR A 60 -0.33 23.62 0.51
C THR A 60 -1.22 23.97 1.70
N GLU A 61 -0.82 24.99 2.46
CA GLU A 61 -1.61 25.51 3.58
C GLU A 61 -2.99 25.97 3.07
N ASP A 62 -4.02 25.77 3.86
CA ASP A 62 -5.43 26.04 3.59
C ASP A 62 -6.09 25.16 2.50
N GLU A 63 -5.29 24.49 1.70
CA GLU A 63 -5.77 23.50 0.72
C GLU A 63 -5.71 22.08 1.28
N HIS A 64 -4.58 21.67 1.86
CA HIS A 64 -4.35 20.30 2.36
C HIS A 64 -4.31 20.19 3.88
N TYR A 65 -4.06 21.29 4.58
CA TYR A 65 -4.06 21.35 6.04
C TYR A 65 -4.29 22.79 6.50
N VAL A 66 -4.73 22.96 7.74
CA VAL A 66 -4.92 24.26 8.39
C VAL A 66 -4.09 24.30 9.66
N ILE A 67 -3.30 25.37 9.83
CA ILE A 67 -2.61 25.69 11.08
C ILE A 67 -3.33 26.85 11.75
N THR A 68 -3.67 26.68 13.03
CA THR A 68 -4.42 27.69 13.78
C THR A 68 -3.56 28.85 14.25
N ASP A 69 -2.36 28.55 14.74
CA ASP A 69 -1.42 29.52 15.27
C ASP A 69 0.02 29.20 14.89
N LYS A 70 0.75 30.22 14.44
CA LYS A 70 2.18 30.14 14.12
C LYS A 70 3.07 30.79 15.21
N THR A 71 2.45 31.36 16.21
CA THR A 71 3.11 31.87 17.42
C THR A 71 2.50 31.18 18.61
N ILE A 72 3.32 30.48 19.39
CA ILE A 72 2.89 29.73 20.57
C ILE A 72 3.63 30.22 21.81
N THR A 73 2.95 30.15 22.95
CA THR A 73 3.53 30.48 24.24
C THR A 73 3.70 29.19 25.04
N ILE A 74 4.92 28.95 25.52
CA ILE A 74 5.26 27.78 26.33
C ILE A 74 5.51 28.27 27.77
N ASP A 75 4.70 27.79 28.70
CA ASP A 75 4.87 28.14 30.10
C ASP A 75 6.15 27.51 30.65
N ALA A 76 6.83 28.25 31.53
CA ALA A 76 8.07 27.79 32.17
C ALA A 76 7.91 26.47 32.93
N ASP A 77 6.73 26.24 33.51
CA ASP A 77 6.43 25.04 34.31
C ASP A 77 6.22 23.79 33.42
N THR A 78 5.62 23.92 32.24
CA THR A 78 5.28 22.79 31.36
C THR A 78 6.43 22.41 30.45
N GLN A 79 7.24 23.36 30.03
CA GLN A 79 8.39 23.18 29.12
C GLN A 79 8.08 22.49 27.78
N ILE A 80 6.80 22.38 27.43
CA ILE A 80 6.36 21.83 26.16
C ILE A 80 5.18 22.66 25.63
N GLY A 81 5.21 22.89 24.34
CA GLY A 81 4.11 23.53 23.61
C GLY A 81 3.90 22.84 22.26
N TYR A 82 2.84 23.21 21.60
CA TYR A 82 2.40 22.51 20.40
C TYR A 82 2.01 23.48 19.30
N VAL A 83 2.46 23.19 18.07
CA VAL A 83 1.85 23.75 16.88
C VAL A 83 0.68 22.84 16.50
N GLU A 84 -0.51 23.36 16.53
CA GLU A 84 -1.73 22.58 16.25
C GLU A 84 -2.14 22.76 14.78
N PHE A 85 -2.50 21.65 14.15
CA PHE A 85 -3.01 21.64 12.78
C PHE A 85 -4.08 20.56 12.62
N TYR A 86 -4.87 20.69 11.58
CA TYR A 86 -5.73 19.61 11.13
C TYR A 86 -5.62 19.43 9.61
N PRO A 87 -5.61 18.18 9.12
CA PRO A 87 -5.60 17.92 7.70
C PRO A 87 -6.96 18.22 7.07
N LYS A 88 -6.93 18.58 5.80
CA LYS A 88 -8.12 18.68 4.93
C LYS A 88 -8.02 17.53 3.94
N GLY A 89 -8.59 16.39 4.31
CA GLY A 89 -8.66 15.21 3.45
C GLY A 89 -9.69 15.38 2.34
N ASP A 90 -9.60 14.52 1.35
CA ASP A 90 -10.53 14.41 0.24
C ASP A 90 -10.86 12.94 -0.07
N ASP A 91 -11.65 12.68 -1.10
CA ASP A 91 -12.02 11.32 -1.52
C ASP A 91 -11.25 10.88 -2.79
N VAL A 92 -10.15 11.55 -3.10
CA VAL A 92 -9.37 11.34 -4.32
C VAL A 92 -8.01 10.74 -3.96
N ALA A 93 -7.68 9.59 -4.53
CA ALA A 93 -6.36 8.99 -4.38
C ALA A 93 -5.24 9.92 -4.85
N ASN A 94 -4.34 10.24 -3.95
CA ASN A 94 -3.20 11.15 -4.17
C ASN A 94 -1.89 10.53 -3.67
N ASP A 95 -0.77 11.18 -3.97
CA ASP A 95 0.47 10.91 -3.27
C ASP A 95 0.43 11.51 -1.86
N ASP A 96 1.12 10.85 -0.90
CA ASP A 96 1.33 11.41 0.42
C ASP A 96 1.99 12.77 0.29
N ARG A 97 1.39 13.79 0.93
CA ARG A 97 1.87 15.18 0.84
C ARG A 97 2.66 15.56 2.09
N GLN A 98 3.62 16.44 1.93
CA GLN A 98 4.48 16.85 3.04
C GLN A 98 4.52 18.36 3.19
N PHE A 99 4.61 18.81 4.45
CA PHE A 99 5.01 20.15 4.80
C PHE A 99 6.05 20.12 5.93
N ILE A 100 6.85 21.18 6.04
CA ILE A 100 7.87 21.34 7.07
C ILE A 100 7.51 22.51 7.97
N VAL A 101 7.57 22.27 9.28
CA VAL A 101 7.42 23.28 10.33
C VAL A 101 8.82 23.65 10.81
N THR A 102 9.16 24.93 10.76
CA THR A 102 10.49 25.43 11.16
C THR A 102 10.32 26.48 12.27
N ILE A 103 11.05 26.31 13.38
CA ILE A 103 11.17 27.35 14.39
C ILE A 103 12.07 28.46 13.83
N THR A 104 11.51 29.64 13.65
CA THR A 104 12.23 30.79 13.07
C THR A 104 12.68 31.81 14.09
N GLY A 105 12.10 31.78 15.29
CA GLY A 105 12.46 32.70 16.36
C GLY A 105 11.87 32.31 17.70
N ALA A 106 12.46 32.82 18.76
CA ALA A 106 11.98 32.68 20.12
C ALA A 106 12.29 33.91 20.94
N LYS A 107 11.41 34.21 21.91
CA LYS A 107 11.64 35.20 22.98
C LYS A 107 11.72 34.45 24.30
N GLY A 108 12.76 34.72 25.10
CA GLY A 108 13.01 34.02 26.36
C GLY A 108 13.79 32.70 26.22
N ALA A 109 14.21 32.35 25.01
CA ALA A 109 15.05 31.21 24.72
C ALA A 109 15.83 31.41 23.41
N THR A 110 16.82 30.55 23.17
CA THR A 110 17.56 30.47 21.89
C THR A 110 17.03 29.26 21.11
N VAL A 111 16.91 29.40 19.80
CA VAL A 111 16.54 28.27 18.93
C VAL A 111 17.70 27.28 18.84
N GLY A 112 17.44 26.03 19.20
CA GLY A 112 18.41 24.94 19.13
C GLY A 112 18.60 24.39 17.71
N THR A 113 19.42 23.37 17.57
CA THR A 113 19.77 22.75 16.28
C THR A 113 18.64 21.98 15.66
N GLU A 114 17.81 21.32 16.47
CA GLU A 114 16.64 20.54 16.04
C GLU A 114 15.43 21.49 15.85
N SER A 115 15.48 22.30 14.79
CA SER A 115 14.51 23.38 14.60
C SER A 115 13.40 23.06 13.61
N THR A 116 13.39 21.88 13.01
CA THR A 116 12.43 21.48 11.97
C THR A 116 11.72 20.18 12.26
N CYS A 117 10.47 20.07 11.80
CA CYS A 117 9.70 18.82 11.76
C CYS A 117 9.01 18.69 10.40
N ILE A 118 9.25 17.57 9.70
CA ILE A 118 8.56 17.26 8.46
C ILE A 118 7.30 16.46 8.81
N VAL A 119 6.15 16.97 8.40
CA VAL A 119 4.85 16.32 8.58
C VAL A 119 4.41 15.70 7.27
N THR A 120 4.09 14.42 7.28
CA THR A 120 3.51 13.68 6.16
C THR A 120 2.01 13.50 6.39
N LEU A 121 1.21 13.98 5.45
CA LEU A 121 -0.21 13.73 5.35
C LEU A 121 -0.38 12.48 4.49
N VAL A 122 -0.76 11.36 5.12
CA VAL A 122 -0.90 10.07 4.46
C VAL A 122 -2.27 10.00 3.82
N ASP A 123 -2.28 9.77 2.50
CA ASP A 123 -3.49 9.58 1.71
C ASP A 123 -4.17 8.26 2.09
N ASN A 124 -5.41 8.33 2.54
CA ASN A 124 -6.15 7.16 3.02
C ASN A 124 -6.97 6.46 1.92
N GLU A 125 -7.20 7.08 0.77
CA GLU A 125 -7.95 6.52 -0.35
C GLU A 125 -7.11 5.64 -1.26
N SER A 126 -5.81 5.84 -1.28
CA SER A 126 -4.92 5.30 -2.32
C SER A 126 -4.27 3.96 -1.99
N LEU A 127 -4.47 3.37 -0.81
CA LEU A 127 -3.73 2.15 -0.41
C LEU A 127 -4.04 0.97 -1.32
N LEU A 128 -5.31 0.66 -1.55
CA LEU A 128 -5.71 -0.43 -2.45
C LEU A 128 -5.40 -0.12 -3.93
N PRO A 129 -5.76 1.06 -4.48
CA PRO A 129 -5.37 1.43 -5.84
C PRO A 129 -3.87 1.42 -6.10
N LYS A 130 -3.05 1.95 -5.19
CA LYS A 130 -1.57 1.92 -5.31
C LYS A 130 -1.03 0.48 -5.31
N ALA A 131 -1.52 -0.37 -4.43
CA ALA A 131 -1.15 -1.78 -4.39
C ALA A 131 -1.58 -2.51 -5.68
N TYR A 132 -2.79 -2.23 -6.17
CA TYR A 132 -3.33 -2.75 -7.42
C TYR A 132 -2.49 -2.37 -8.64
N GLU A 133 -1.97 -1.16 -8.68
CA GLU A 133 -1.03 -0.73 -9.72
C GLU A 133 0.30 -1.46 -9.60
N LYS A 134 0.85 -1.57 -8.38
CA LYS A 134 2.14 -2.23 -8.14
C LYS A 134 2.15 -3.72 -8.48
N ILE A 135 1.05 -4.43 -8.29
CA ILE A 135 1.00 -5.88 -8.58
C ILE A 135 1.02 -6.16 -10.08
N GLN A 136 0.62 -5.21 -10.92
CA GLN A 136 0.58 -5.39 -12.36
C GLN A 136 1.98 -5.41 -12.97
N GLY A 137 2.18 -6.21 -13.99
CA GLY A 137 3.45 -6.32 -14.69
C GLY A 137 3.70 -7.69 -15.29
N THR A 138 4.93 -7.89 -15.73
CA THR A 138 5.43 -9.12 -16.32
C THR A 138 6.18 -9.94 -15.29
N TYR A 139 5.92 -11.23 -15.25
CA TYR A 139 6.46 -12.16 -14.26
C TYR A 139 7.08 -13.38 -14.91
N VAL A 140 8.18 -13.87 -14.35
CA VAL A 140 8.65 -15.23 -14.58
C VAL A 140 7.90 -16.14 -13.61
N VAL A 141 7.25 -17.16 -14.15
CA VAL A 141 6.52 -18.16 -13.38
C VAL A 141 7.35 -19.44 -13.28
N THR A 142 7.52 -19.93 -12.09
CA THR A 142 8.22 -21.19 -11.80
C THR A 142 7.34 -22.13 -11.00
N ALA A 143 7.46 -23.41 -11.22
CA ALA A 143 6.80 -24.45 -10.44
C ALA A 143 7.75 -25.65 -10.32
N ASP A 144 7.52 -26.49 -9.32
CA ASP A 144 8.40 -27.64 -9.05
C ASP A 144 8.43 -28.62 -10.24
N GLY A 145 9.64 -28.85 -10.76
CA GLY A 145 9.85 -29.80 -11.86
C GLY A 145 9.41 -29.34 -13.25
N GLU A 146 9.01 -28.10 -13.40
CA GLU A 146 8.55 -27.51 -14.65
C GLU A 146 9.50 -26.46 -15.20
N ASP A 147 9.52 -26.28 -16.50
CA ASP A 147 10.28 -25.20 -17.14
C ASP A 147 9.63 -23.85 -16.85
N PRO A 148 10.43 -22.81 -16.57
CA PRO A 148 9.91 -21.45 -16.37
C PRO A 148 9.20 -20.92 -17.60
N PHE A 149 8.14 -20.12 -17.39
CA PHE A 149 7.47 -19.39 -18.43
C PHE A 149 7.16 -17.96 -18.00
N VAL A 150 6.74 -17.11 -18.93
CA VAL A 150 6.41 -15.70 -18.68
C VAL A 150 4.90 -15.52 -18.75
N ALA A 151 4.35 -14.89 -17.72
CA ALA A 151 2.95 -14.47 -17.69
C ALA A 151 2.85 -13.00 -17.28
N ASN A 152 1.70 -12.39 -17.54
CA ASN A 152 1.44 -11.01 -17.13
C ASN A 152 0.30 -10.97 -16.12
N VAL A 153 0.36 -10.01 -15.22
CA VAL A 153 -0.75 -9.63 -14.32
C VAL A 153 -1.24 -8.27 -14.79
N VAL A 154 -2.50 -8.21 -15.19
CA VAL A 154 -3.11 -7.04 -15.81
C VAL A 154 -4.40 -6.69 -15.08
N GLY A 155 -4.54 -5.41 -14.72
CA GLY A 155 -5.77 -4.88 -14.14
C GLY A 155 -6.70 -4.27 -15.18
N VAL A 156 -7.83 -3.78 -14.70
CA VAL A 156 -8.75 -2.92 -15.45
C VAL A 156 -8.46 -1.46 -15.13
N ALA A 157 -8.85 -0.55 -16.02
CA ALA A 157 -8.65 0.88 -15.80
C ALA A 157 -9.57 1.43 -14.70
N GLU A 158 -9.15 2.53 -14.08
CA GLU A 158 -9.96 3.26 -13.13
C GLU A 158 -11.30 3.67 -13.78
N GLY A 159 -12.40 3.44 -13.06
CA GLY A 159 -13.76 3.64 -13.55
C GLY A 159 -14.38 2.46 -14.30
N GLU A 160 -13.61 1.44 -14.64
CA GLU A 160 -14.13 0.19 -15.20
C GLU A 160 -14.65 -0.76 -14.12
N ASP A 161 -15.56 -1.64 -14.51
CA ASP A 161 -16.12 -2.64 -13.61
C ASP A 161 -15.04 -3.57 -13.03
N GLY A 162 -15.02 -3.68 -11.70
CA GLY A 162 -14.06 -4.49 -10.97
C GLY A 162 -12.77 -3.78 -10.55
N TYR A 163 -12.55 -2.51 -10.96
CA TYR A 163 -11.43 -1.72 -10.41
C TYR A 163 -11.67 -1.40 -8.92
N PRO A 164 -10.67 -1.48 -8.04
CA PRO A 164 -9.29 -1.96 -8.19
C PRO A 164 -9.07 -3.37 -7.61
N THR A 165 -9.96 -4.30 -7.90
CA THR A 165 -9.96 -5.66 -7.34
C THR A 165 -9.95 -6.79 -8.37
N LYS A 166 -10.28 -6.50 -9.63
CA LYS A 166 -10.27 -7.48 -10.71
C LYS A 166 -8.92 -7.49 -11.41
N LEU A 167 -8.24 -8.63 -11.41
CA LEU A 167 -7.00 -8.86 -12.14
C LEU A 167 -7.17 -9.99 -13.15
N PHE A 168 -6.41 -9.93 -14.22
CA PHE A 168 -6.27 -11.03 -15.17
C PHE A 168 -4.82 -11.52 -15.17
N ILE A 169 -4.64 -12.84 -15.10
CA ILE A 169 -3.37 -13.46 -15.46
C ILE A 169 -3.47 -13.84 -16.93
N THR A 170 -2.65 -13.19 -17.74
CA THR A 170 -2.61 -13.40 -19.18
C THR A 170 -1.37 -14.17 -19.59
N ASN A 171 -1.40 -14.87 -20.71
CA ASN A 171 -0.30 -15.69 -21.21
C ASN A 171 0.17 -16.75 -20.18
N PHE A 172 -0.77 -17.31 -19.42
CA PHE A 172 -0.46 -18.33 -18.44
C PHE A 172 -0.19 -19.67 -19.09
N TYR A 173 1.06 -20.12 -19.10
CA TYR A 173 1.56 -21.40 -19.58
C TYR A 173 1.34 -21.67 -21.08
N ASP A 174 0.09 -21.74 -21.53
CA ASP A 174 -0.29 -21.97 -22.93
C ASP A 174 -0.81 -20.67 -23.55
N PRO A 175 -0.28 -20.23 -24.70
CA PRO A 175 -0.73 -18.98 -25.32
C PRO A 175 -2.19 -18.99 -25.79
N ASP A 176 -2.78 -20.18 -25.96
CA ASP A 176 -4.17 -20.35 -26.34
C ASP A 176 -5.15 -20.41 -25.15
N PHE A 177 -4.64 -20.32 -23.90
CA PHE A 177 -5.49 -20.13 -22.73
C PHE A 177 -6.12 -18.74 -22.73
N VAL A 178 -7.36 -18.67 -22.24
CA VAL A 178 -8.03 -17.39 -22.00
C VAL A 178 -7.35 -16.64 -20.84
N ASP A 179 -7.56 -15.33 -20.79
CA ASP A 179 -7.15 -14.54 -19.64
C ASP A 179 -7.90 -15.00 -18.39
N ILE A 180 -7.15 -15.30 -17.32
CA ILE A 180 -7.72 -15.90 -16.12
C ILE A 180 -8.09 -14.78 -15.16
N GLU A 181 -9.37 -14.59 -14.90
CA GLU A 181 -9.88 -13.61 -13.95
C GLU A 181 -9.57 -14.05 -12.51
N CYS A 182 -8.92 -13.16 -11.76
CA CYS A 182 -8.58 -13.32 -10.36
C CYS A 182 -9.09 -12.14 -9.55
N THR A 183 -9.20 -12.32 -8.24
CA THR A 183 -9.57 -11.24 -7.32
C THR A 183 -8.33 -10.77 -6.55
N PHE A 184 -8.12 -9.47 -6.51
CA PHE A 184 -7.05 -8.82 -5.75
C PHE A 184 -7.60 -8.20 -4.47
N SER A 185 -6.83 -8.30 -3.39
CA SER A 185 -7.07 -7.60 -2.12
C SER A 185 -5.76 -7.10 -1.54
N PHE A 186 -5.85 -6.11 -0.68
CA PHE A 186 -4.71 -5.51 0.02
C PHE A 186 -4.99 -5.45 1.51
N ASP A 187 -4.01 -5.87 2.30
CA ASP A 187 -4.06 -5.77 3.76
C ASP A 187 -3.14 -4.63 4.22
N ALA A 188 -3.74 -3.52 4.64
CA ALA A 188 -3.02 -2.34 5.12
C ALA A 188 -2.19 -2.63 6.38
N ALA A 189 -2.59 -3.58 7.22
CA ALA A 189 -1.87 -3.93 8.44
C ALA A 189 -0.53 -4.61 8.16
N THR A 190 -0.46 -5.43 7.11
CA THR A 190 0.76 -6.14 6.71
C THR A 190 1.50 -5.48 5.55
N GLY A 191 0.86 -4.58 4.80
CA GLY A 191 1.39 -3.99 3.58
C GLY A 191 1.48 -4.97 2.41
N LYS A 192 0.74 -6.09 2.46
CA LYS A 192 0.79 -7.15 1.46
C LYS A 192 -0.50 -7.25 0.67
N GLY A 193 -0.35 -7.58 -0.62
CA GLY A 193 -1.47 -7.93 -1.48
C GLY A 193 -1.74 -9.43 -1.49
N ALA A 194 -2.93 -9.81 -1.93
CA ALA A 194 -3.29 -11.20 -2.19
C ALA A 194 -4.05 -11.34 -3.50
N ILE A 195 -3.73 -12.40 -4.26
CA ILE A 195 -4.42 -12.79 -5.48
C ILE A 195 -5.15 -14.11 -5.22
N ALA A 196 -6.45 -14.14 -5.49
CA ALA A 196 -7.25 -15.36 -5.44
C ALA A 196 -7.49 -15.89 -6.86
N MET A 197 -6.94 -17.07 -7.15
CA MET A 197 -7.15 -17.81 -8.39
C MET A 197 -8.33 -18.77 -8.22
N PRO A 198 -9.45 -18.58 -8.91
CA PRO A 198 -10.63 -19.43 -8.74
C PRO A 198 -10.45 -20.81 -9.38
N PHE A 199 -10.99 -21.82 -8.75
CA PHE A 199 -11.11 -23.18 -9.31
C PHE A 199 -12.45 -23.40 -10.00
N GLY A 200 -12.48 -24.38 -10.91
CA GLY A 200 -13.69 -24.73 -11.66
C GLY A 200 -13.94 -23.84 -12.87
N VAL A 201 -12.97 -23.05 -13.28
CA VAL A 201 -13.06 -22.13 -14.43
C VAL A 201 -12.42 -22.79 -15.66
N VAL A 202 -13.11 -22.73 -16.78
CA VAL A 202 -12.56 -23.15 -18.08
C VAL A 202 -11.53 -22.11 -18.52
N ILE A 203 -10.29 -22.55 -18.73
CA ILE A 203 -9.18 -21.70 -19.14
C ILE A 203 -8.69 -21.96 -20.56
N GLY A 204 -9.09 -23.08 -21.17
CA GLY A 204 -8.73 -23.42 -22.53
C GLY A 204 -9.66 -24.44 -23.17
N GLY A 205 -9.58 -24.57 -24.48
CA GLY A 205 -10.42 -25.48 -25.25
C GLY A 205 -11.73 -24.84 -25.76
N PRO A 206 -12.66 -25.66 -26.32
CA PRO A 206 -12.54 -27.11 -26.46
C PRO A 206 -11.51 -27.52 -27.52
N TRP A 207 -10.66 -28.50 -27.17
CA TRP A 207 -9.64 -29.06 -28.06
C TRP A 207 -9.77 -30.57 -28.17
N ASN A 208 -9.29 -31.14 -29.28
CA ASN A 208 -9.30 -32.58 -29.49
C ASN A 208 -8.04 -33.23 -28.93
N PHE A 209 -8.16 -34.00 -27.87
CA PHE A 209 -7.09 -34.76 -27.21
C PHE A 209 -7.00 -36.22 -27.68
N GLY A 210 -7.44 -36.47 -28.90
CA GLY A 210 -7.34 -37.79 -29.52
C GLY A 210 -8.44 -38.78 -29.08
N SER A 211 -8.32 -40.02 -29.55
CA SER A 211 -9.34 -41.05 -29.35
C SER A 211 -9.54 -41.44 -27.88
N LYS A 212 -8.53 -41.24 -27.03
CA LYS A 212 -8.59 -41.62 -25.62
C LYS A 212 -9.47 -40.67 -24.79
N TYR A 213 -9.36 -39.37 -25.05
CA TYR A 213 -10.03 -38.34 -24.25
C TYR A 213 -11.09 -37.56 -25.01
N GLY A 214 -11.01 -37.56 -26.36
CA GLY A 214 -11.91 -36.80 -27.21
C GLY A 214 -11.75 -35.31 -27.11
N VAL A 215 -12.84 -34.60 -27.34
CA VAL A 215 -12.87 -33.13 -27.21
C VAL A 215 -13.07 -32.75 -25.74
N CYS A 216 -12.18 -31.94 -25.22
CA CYS A 216 -12.20 -31.51 -23.81
C CYS A 216 -11.91 -30.02 -23.66
N ASP A 217 -12.42 -29.47 -22.56
CA ASP A 217 -11.99 -28.22 -21.99
C ASP A 217 -10.85 -28.46 -20.99
N VAL A 218 -9.99 -27.46 -20.82
CA VAL A 218 -9.03 -27.40 -19.72
C VAL A 218 -9.61 -26.52 -18.62
N VAL A 219 -9.78 -27.10 -17.44
CA VAL A 219 -10.40 -26.45 -16.28
C VAL A 219 -9.34 -26.24 -15.21
N MET A 220 -9.23 -25.01 -14.69
CA MET A 220 -8.36 -24.70 -13.55
C MET A 220 -8.91 -25.36 -12.29
N CYS A 221 -8.12 -26.22 -11.68
CA CYS A 221 -8.45 -26.97 -10.48
C CYS A 221 -7.27 -26.98 -9.51
N SER A 222 -7.47 -27.59 -8.37
CA SER A 222 -6.42 -28.00 -7.44
C SER A 222 -6.56 -29.47 -7.10
N VAL A 223 -5.69 -29.97 -6.25
CA VAL A 223 -5.74 -31.31 -5.71
C VAL A 223 -5.57 -31.27 -4.19
N ASN A 224 -6.35 -32.06 -3.50
CA ASN A 224 -6.23 -32.25 -2.06
C ASN A 224 -6.38 -33.75 -1.74
N ASN A 225 -5.35 -34.34 -1.11
CA ASN A 225 -5.30 -35.76 -0.78
C ASN A 225 -5.64 -36.68 -1.97
N GLY A 226 -5.13 -36.33 -3.17
CA GLY A 226 -5.35 -37.11 -4.39
C GLY A 226 -6.72 -36.88 -5.06
N ALA A 227 -7.58 -36.05 -4.48
CA ALA A 227 -8.87 -35.69 -5.08
C ALA A 227 -8.80 -34.33 -5.76
N VAL A 228 -9.39 -34.24 -6.95
CA VAL A 228 -9.50 -32.96 -7.70
C VAL A 228 -10.45 -32.03 -6.97
N VAL A 229 -10.02 -30.78 -6.78
CA VAL A 229 -10.78 -29.69 -6.17
C VAL A 229 -11.21 -28.72 -7.26
N THR A 230 -12.53 -28.54 -7.42
CA THR A 230 -13.15 -27.74 -8.48
C THR A 230 -13.85 -26.49 -7.97
N SER A 231 -13.77 -26.19 -6.67
CA SER A 231 -14.36 -25.00 -6.06
C SER A 231 -13.42 -24.36 -5.07
N GLY A 232 -13.68 -23.10 -4.74
CA GLY A 232 -12.77 -22.28 -3.93
C GLY A 232 -11.67 -21.65 -4.77
N SER A 233 -10.55 -21.34 -4.14
CA SER A 233 -9.43 -20.64 -4.78
C SER A 233 -8.09 -21.03 -4.17
N ALA A 234 -7.03 -20.89 -4.94
CA ALA A 234 -5.68 -20.77 -4.43
C ALA A 234 -5.40 -19.29 -4.13
N ILE A 235 -4.73 -19.03 -3.02
CA ILE A 235 -4.37 -17.67 -2.61
C ILE A 235 -2.85 -17.51 -2.71
N ALA A 236 -2.42 -16.44 -3.36
CA ALA A 236 -1.03 -16.02 -3.37
C ALA A 236 -0.90 -14.70 -2.62
N THR A 237 -0.07 -14.69 -1.58
CA THR A 237 0.23 -13.47 -0.82
C THR A 237 1.57 -12.90 -1.29
N THR A 238 1.61 -11.58 -1.55
CA THR A 238 2.80 -10.89 -2.03
C THR A 238 3.78 -10.59 -0.89
N ASP A 239 5.03 -10.27 -1.25
CA ASP A 239 5.89 -9.49 -0.38
C ASP A 239 5.41 -8.02 -0.31
N THR A 240 6.02 -7.20 0.56
CA THR A 240 5.62 -5.78 0.73
C THR A 240 5.99 -4.91 -0.48
N GLU A 241 6.95 -5.35 -1.30
CA GLU A 241 7.39 -4.64 -2.51
C GLU A 241 6.65 -5.11 -3.77
N PHE A 242 5.76 -6.08 -3.67
CA PHE A 242 5.00 -6.67 -4.79
C PHE A 242 5.90 -7.27 -5.88
N THR A 243 7.03 -7.86 -5.48
CA THR A 243 8.00 -8.47 -6.40
C THR A 243 7.79 -9.96 -6.59
N THR A 244 7.27 -10.64 -5.59
CA THR A 244 7.03 -12.08 -5.63
C THR A 244 5.72 -12.48 -4.96
N PHE A 245 5.13 -13.55 -5.45
CA PHE A 245 4.03 -14.24 -4.77
C PHE A 245 3.99 -15.72 -5.18
N THR A 246 3.59 -16.56 -4.25
CA THR A 246 3.46 -18.01 -4.45
C THR A 246 2.06 -18.45 -4.05
N PHE A 247 1.40 -19.24 -4.89
CA PHE A 247 0.09 -19.80 -4.58
C PHE A 247 0.20 -20.87 -3.48
N ASP A 248 -0.74 -20.83 -2.55
CA ASP A 248 -0.80 -21.72 -1.37
C ASP A 248 -1.29 -23.12 -1.66
N LYS A 249 -1.77 -23.37 -2.90
CA LYS A 249 -2.28 -24.67 -3.38
C LYS A 249 -1.74 -24.96 -4.76
N SER A 250 -1.69 -26.26 -5.11
CA SER A 250 -1.36 -26.70 -6.46
C SER A 250 -2.36 -26.12 -7.47
N LEU A 251 -1.84 -25.67 -8.61
CA LEU A 251 -2.65 -25.28 -9.76
C LEU A 251 -2.54 -26.39 -10.81
N ILE A 252 -3.67 -27.01 -11.15
CA ILE A 252 -3.71 -28.08 -12.14
C ILE A 252 -4.74 -27.76 -13.22
N GLY A 253 -4.38 -28.00 -14.47
CA GLY A 253 -5.31 -27.99 -15.59
C GLY A 253 -5.88 -29.37 -15.81
N VAL A 254 -7.19 -29.55 -15.62
CA VAL A 254 -7.84 -30.86 -15.70
C VAL A 254 -8.71 -30.92 -16.95
N LEU A 255 -8.65 -32.05 -17.66
CA LEU A 255 -9.45 -32.27 -18.85
C LEU A 255 -10.85 -32.77 -18.51
N TYR A 256 -11.84 -31.97 -18.91
CA TYR A 256 -13.27 -32.30 -18.83
C TYR A 256 -13.85 -32.39 -20.24
N THR A 257 -14.66 -33.40 -20.49
CA THR A 257 -15.28 -33.59 -21.82
C THR A 257 -16.17 -32.40 -22.20
N ASN A 258 -16.16 -32.04 -23.48
CA ASN A 258 -17.05 -31.02 -24.04
C ASN A 258 -17.73 -31.57 -25.31
N PRO A 259 -19.07 -31.69 -25.36
CA PRO A 259 -20.02 -31.44 -24.28
C PRO A 259 -20.00 -32.52 -23.22
N GLY A 260 -20.65 -32.24 -22.08
CA GLY A 260 -20.92 -33.24 -21.04
C GLY A 260 -20.18 -33.00 -19.72
N GLY A 261 -19.02 -32.34 -19.73
CA GLY A 261 -18.29 -31.96 -18.51
C GLY A 261 -17.84 -33.09 -17.62
N ALA A 262 -17.59 -34.30 -18.19
CA ALA A 262 -17.11 -35.44 -17.44
C ALA A 262 -15.61 -35.40 -17.21
N PHE A 263 -15.17 -35.66 -15.99
CA PHE A 263 -13.77 -35.79 -15.64
C PHE A 263 -13.10 -36.96 -16.35
N THR A 264 -12.04 -36.72 -17.08
CA THR A 264 -11.34 -37.74 -17.89
C THR A 264 -10.26 -38.48 -17.12
N GLY A 265 -9.83 -37.98 -15.97
CA GLY A 265 -8.68 -38.48 -15.21
C GLY A 265 -7.34 -37.96 -15.72
N ALA A 266 -7.32 -37.07 -16.72
CA ALA A 266 -6.12 -36.51 -17.31
C ALA A 266 -5.91 -35.05 -16.92
N THR A 267 -4.66 -34.64 -16.81
CA THR A 267 -4.23 -33.27 -16.57
C THR A 267 -3.47 -32.72 -17.76
N TYR A 268 -3.61 -31.42 -18.00
CA TYR A 268 -2.88 -30.67 -19.02
C TYR A 268 -1.55 -30.12 -18.47
N PHE A 269 -1.61 -29.60 -17.24
CA PHE A 269 -0.44 -29.18 -16.46
C PHE A 269 -0.67 -29.47 -14.98
N TRP A 270 0.43 -29.47 -14.21
CA TRP A 270 0.43 -29.65 -12.77
C TRP A 270 1.54 -28.80 -12.16
N PHE A 271 1.16 -27.74 -11.43
CA PHE A 271 2.10 -26.81 -10.83
C PHE A 271 2.00 -26.82 -9.31
N ASP A 272 3.02 -27.40 -8.66
CA ASP A 272 3.25 -27.29 -7.23
C ASP A 272 4.16 -26.10 -6.96
N ASN A 273 3.91 -25.37 -5.86
CA ASN A 273 4.68 -24.19 -5.47
C ASN A 273 4.81 -23.16 -6.61
N CYS A 274 3.71 -22.90 -7.29
CA CYS A 274 3.66 -21.96 -8.42
C CYS A 274 3.98 -20.56 -7.96
N LYS A 275 5.16 -20.05 -8.33
CA LYS A 275 5.71 -18.78 -7.91
C LYS A 275 5.85 -17.82 -9.07
N PHE A 276 5.40 -16.61 -8.85
CA PHE A 276 5.57 -15.47 -9.76
C PHE A 276 6.67 -14.56 -9.23
N THR A 277 7.63 -14.22 -10.07
CA THR A 277 8.71 -13.27 -9.77
C THR A 277 8.70 -12.18 -10.82
N LYS A 278 8.56 -10.92 -10.39
CA LYS A 278 8.46 -9.76 -11.27
C LYS A 278 9.76 -9.52 -12.01
N GLN A 279 9.67 -9.20 -13.31
CA GLN A 279 10.81 -8.83 -14.16
C GLN A 279 11.17 -7.35 -14.00
#